data_0cf4f9ed20c51c5e1682ec6b032a4bf6
#
_entry.id   0cf4f9ed20c51c5e1682ec6b032a4bf6
#
_cell.length_a   1.000
_cell.length_b   1.000
_cell.length_c   1.000
_cell.angle_alpha   90.00
_cell.angle_beta   90.00
_cell.angle_gamma   90.00
#
_symmetry.space_group_name_H-M   'P 1'
#
loop_
_entity.id
_entity.type
_entity.pdbx_description
1 polymer ?
#
loop_
_entity_poly.entity_id
_entity_poly.type
_entity_poly.pdbx_seq_one_letter_code
_entity_poly.pdbx_strand_id
1 'polypeptide(L)'
;MNPVQRLQAFRYELRPNGQQARQMRRFAGACRFVFNQALALQQQRHAAGEKRLSYAQLSQALTGWKRQPELLWLNDTPSQPLQQALKNLERAYANFFGKRAAFPRFKKKGQSESFRYPQGVQLDQANGRIFLPKLGWIKLRLSRPVL
;
A
#
# COMPACT_ATOMS: atom_id res chain seq x y z
N MET A 1 4.58 30.38 -14.74
CA MET A 1 4.87 29.61 -14.78
C MET A 1 5.43 29.24 -14.08
N ASN A 2 5.34 28.83 -13.56
CA ASN A 2 6.03 28.27 -13.09
C ASN A 2 6.27 27.30 -13.66
N PRO A 3 6.49 27.43 -14.42
CA PRO A 3 6.75 26.44 -15.12
C PRO A 3 7.70 25.63 -14.57
N VAL A 4 8.47 26.11 -13.89
CA VAL A 4 9.37 25.26 -13.31
C VAL A 4 8.77 24.71 -12.10
N GLN A 5 8.30 23.52 -12.21
CA GLN A 5 7.88 22.84 -11.06
C GLN A 5 9.07 22.34 -10.33
N ARG A 6 9.29 22.85 -9.18
CA ARG A 6 10.21 22.22 -8.28
C ARG A 6 9.50 21.06 -7.62
N LEU A 7 10.03 19.90 -7.84
CA LEU A 7 9.59 18.74 -7.08
C LEU A 7 10.26 18.83 -5.72
N GLN A 8 9.47 19.20 -4.72
CA GLN A 8 9.93 19.19 -3.35
C GLN A 8 9.17 18.13 -2.61
N ALA A 9 9.88 17.22 -1.97
CA ALA A 9 9.28 16.25 -1.08
C ALA A 9 9.47 16.72 0.35
N PHE A 10 8.41 16.61 1.13
CA PHE A 10 8.43 16.94 2.55
C PHE A 10 8.11 15.68 3.33
N ARG A 11 8.76 15.54 4.46
CA ARG A 11 8.44 14.46 5.39
C ARG A 11 7.64 15.04 6.53
N TYR A 12 6.48 14.42 6.78
CA TYR A 12 5.61 14.79 7.88
C TYR A 12 5.57 13.67 8.90
N GLU A 13 5.57 14.03 10.16
CA GLU A 13 5.32 13.08 11.22
C GLU A 13 3.84 13.08 11.52
N LEU A 14 3.17 11.95 11.34
CA LEU A 14 1.76 11.82 11.65
C LEU A 14 1.59 11.65 13.15
N ARG A 15 0.60 12.33 13.71
CA ARG A 15 0.25 12.24 15.13
C ARG A 15 -1.17 11.74 15.26
N PRO A 16 -1.42 10.46 14.92
CA PRO A 16 -2.76 9.91 15.02
C PRO A 16 -3.17 9.75 16.48
N ASN A 17 -4.49 9.86 16.73
CA ASN A 17 -5.00 9.47 18.03
C ASN A 17 -4.97 7.93 18.15
N GLY A 18 -5.35 7.40 19.33
CA GLY A 18 -5.26 5.97 19.57
C GLY A 18 -6.08 5.12 18.60
N GLN A 19 -7.28 5.58 18.24
CA GLN A 19 -8.14 4.87 17.30
C GLN A 19 -7.55 4.89 15.90
N GLN A 20 -7.06 6.05 15.46
CA GLN A 20 -6.42 6.19 14.15
C GLN A 20 -5.18 5.31 14.05
N ALA A 21 -4.36 5.29 15.11
CA ALA A 21 -3.16 4.45 15.12
C ALA A 21 -3.51 2.96 14.99
N ARG A 22 -4.57 2.51 15.65
CA ARG A 22 -5.03 1.12 15.52
C ARG A 22 -5.51 0.82 14.11
N GLN A 23 -6.26 1.75 13.51
CA GLN A 23 -6.71 1.58 12.13
C GLN A 23 -5.55 1.55 11.15
N MET A 24 -4.55 2.41 11.35
CA MET A 24 -3.37 2.41 10.49
C MET A 24 -2.63 1.08 10.56
N ARG A 25 -2.53 0.48 11.74
CA ARG A 25 -1.92 -0.85 11.86
C ARG A 25 -2.74 -1.91 11.14
N ARG A 26 -4.07 -1.81 11.18
CA ARG A 26 -4.94 -2.73 10.43
C ARG A 26 -4.75 -2.56 8.94
N PHE A 27 -4.65 -1.32 8.46
CA PHE A 27 -4.44 -1.06 7.04
C PHE A 27 -3.09 -1.62 6.57
N ALA A 28 -2.04 -1.41 7.35
CA ALA A 28 -0.73 -1.97 7.03
C ALA A 28 -0.76 -3.50 7.02
N GLY A 29 -1.47 -4.09 7.99
CA GLY A 29 -1.63 -5.54 8.03
C GLY A 29 -2.43 -6.08 6.85
N ALA A 30 -3.47 -5.36 6.42
CA ALA A 30 -4.26 -5.75 5.26
C ALA A 30 -3.41 -5.68 3.97
N CYS A 31 -2.60 -4.64 3.83
CA CYS A 31 -1.70 -4.52 2.67
C CYS A 31 -0.68 -5.65 2.65
N ARG A 32 -0.12 -5.99 3.81
CA ARG A 32 0.81 -7.11 3.93
C ARG A 32 0.12 -8.42 3.54
N PHE A 33 -1.10 -8.65 4.01
CA PHE A 33 -1.87 -9.84 3.68
C PHE A 33 -2.10 -9.93 2.17
N VAL A 34 -2.53 -8.85 1.54
CA VAL A 34 -2.81 -8.84 0.10
C VAL A 34 -1.53 -9.11 -0.70
N PHE A 35 -0.43 -8.47 -0.33
CA PHE A 35 0.86 -8.73 -0.98
C PHE A 35 1.23 -10.21 -0.88
N ASN A 36 1.15 -10.77 0.33
CA ASN A 36 1.53 -12.15 0.58
C ASN A 36 0.59 -13.14 -0.11
N GLN A 37 -0.71 -12.86 -0.11
CA GLN A 37 -1.69 -13.71 -0.78
C GLN A 37 -1.44 -13.73 -2.29
N ALA A 38 -1.16 -12.58 -2.86
CA ALA A 38 -0.86 -12.47 -4.28
C ALA A 38 0.46 -13.18 -4.63
N LEU A 39 1.47 -13.03 -3.78
CA LEU A 39 2.74 -13.72 -3.99
C LEU A 39 2.56 -15.24 -3.93
N ALA A 40 1.79 -15.73 -2.96
CA ALA A 40 1.51 -17.16 -2.86
C ALA A 40 0.80 -17.67 -4.13
N LEU A 41 -0.16 -16.90 -4.63
CA LEU A 41 -0.88 -17.28 -5.85
C LEU A 41 0.06 -17.34 -7.06
N GLN A 42 0.96 -16.37 -7.20
CA GLN A 42 1.95 -16.38 -8.29
C GLN A 42 2.89 -17.57 -8.17
N GLN A 43 3.32 -17.91 -6.96
CA GLN A 43 4.18 -19.06 -6.75
C GLN A 43 3.48 -20.38 -7.09
N GLN A 44 2.21 -20.50 -6.72
CA GLN A 44 1.41 -21.68 -7.05
C GLN A 44 1.28 -21.85 -8.55
N ARG A 45 1.03 -20.76 -9.27
CA ARG A 45 0.91 -20.82 -10.72
C ARG A 45 2.24 -21.21 -11.37
N HIS A 46 3.33 -20.68 -10.87
CA HIS A 46 4.65 -21.03 -11.38
C HIS A 46 4.93 -22.52 -11.18
N ALA A 47 4.61 -23.04 -10.00
CA ALA A 47 4.80 -24.47 -9.72
C ALA A 47 3.94 -25.35 -10.59
N ALA A 48 2.76 -24.86 -11.04
CA ALA A 48 1.87 -25.59 -11.92
C ALA A 48 2.21 -25.41 -13.40
N GLY A 49 3.28 -24.67 -13.72
CA GLY A 49 3.66 -24.40 -15.10
C GLY A 49 2.78 -23.37 -15.79
N GLU A 50 2.01 -22.61 -15.05
CA GLU A 50 1.12 -21.61 -15.61
C GLU A 50 1.77 -20.23 -15.65
N LYS A 51 1.24 -19.38 -16.53
CA LYS A 51 1.74 -18.02 -16.63
C LYS A 51 1.45 -17.21 -15.38
N ARG A 52 2.36 -16.27 -15.05
CA ARG A 52 2.14 -15.32 -13.98
C ARG A 52 0.92 -14.46 -14.32
N LEU A 53 0.11 -14.18 -13.30
CA LEU A 53 -1.04 -13.30 -13.44
C LEU A 53 -0.60 -11.85 -13.64
N SER A 54 -1.34 -11.11 -14.48
CA SER A 54 -1.14 -9.68 -14.65
C SER A 54 -1.71 -8.93 -13.45
N TYR A 55 -1.38 -7.63 -13.36
CA TYR A 55 -1.96 -6.78 -12.34
C TYR A 55 -3.50 -6.80 -12.41
N ALA A 56 -4.06 -6.72 -13.62
CA ALA A 56 -5.52 -6.73 -13.77
C ALA A 56 -6.13 -8.03 -13.23
N GLN A 57 -5.48 -9.16 -13.48
CA GLN A 57 -5.94 -10.45 -12.97
C GLN A 57 -5.81 -10.53 -11.45
N LEU A 58 -4.73 -9.99 -10.89
CA LEU A 58 -4.56 -9.93 -9.44
C LEU A 58 -5.60 -9.02 -8.81
N SER A 59 -5.94 -7.91 -9.46
CA SER A 59 -6.98 -7.00 -8.99
C SER A 59 -8.35 -7.69 -8.97
N GLN A 60 -8.64 -8.51 -9.98
CA GLN A 60 -9.86 -9.33 -9.98
C GLN A 60 -9.86 -10.36 -8.85
N ALA A 61 -8.71 -10.98 -8.60
CA ALA A 61 -8.57 -11.92 -7.50
C ALA A 61 -8.84 -11.23 -6.17
N LEU A 62 -8.31 -10.02 -5.99
CA LEU A 62 -8.56 -9.24 -4.77
C LEU A 62 -10.06 -8.98 -4.57
N THR A 63 -10.77 -8.62 -5.63
CA THR A 63 -12.21 -8.44 -5.55
C THR A 63 -12.91 -9.71 -5.06
N GLY A 64 -12.47 -10.86 -5.54
CA GLY A 64 -12.99 -12.14 -5.07
C GLY A 64 -12.67 -12.42 -3.61
N TRP A 65 -11.43 -12.11 -3.19
CA TRP A 65 -11.03 -12.31 -1.78
C TRP A 65 -11.92 -11.48 -0.85
N LYS A 66 -12.23 -10.24 -1.22
CA LYS A 66 -13.05 -9.35 -0.40
C LYS A 66 -14.47 -9.88 -0.20
N ARG A 67 -14.91 -10.82 -1.00
CA ARG A 67 -16.25 -11.44 -0.89
C ARG A 67 -16.25 -12.71 -0.07
N GLN A 68 -15.08 -13.28 0.21
CA GLN A 68 -15.00 -14.49 1.02
C GLN A 68 -15.33 -14.17 2.47
N PRO A 69 -16.16 -14.99 3.12
CA PRO A 69 -16.59 -14.69 4.51
C PRO A 69 -15.42 -14.48 5.46
N GLU A 70 -14.38 -15.29 5.35
CA GLU A 70 -13.23 -15.20 6.24
C GLU A 70 -12.31 -14.02 5.93
N LEU A 71 -12.53 -13.32 4.80
CA LEU A 71 -11.70 -12.19 4.38
C LEU A 71 -12.49 -10.89 4.25
N LEU A 72 -13.73 -10.86 4.75
CA LEU A 72 -14.54 -9.64 4.68
C LEU A 72 -13.88 -8.45 5.36
N TRP A 73 -12.99 -8.70 6.31
CA TRP A 73 -12.26 -7.65 7.00
C TRP A 73 -11.37 -6.83 6.06
N LEU A 74 -11.05 -7.36 4.87
CA LEU A 74 -10.30 -6.58 3.88
C LEU A 74 -11.06 -5.34 3.42
N ASN A 75 -12.39 -5.35 3.52
CA ASN A 75 -13.21 -4.20 3.12
C ASN A 75 -13.07 -3.02 4.09
N ASP A 76 -12.50 -3.23 5.27
CA ASP A 76 -12.28 -2.15 6.23
C ASP A 76 -11.12 -1.25 5.81
N THR A 77 -10.25 -1.72 4.93
CA THR A 77 -9.15 -0.93 4.39
C THR A 77 -9.58 -0.31 3.06
N PRO A 78 -9.20 0.94 2.78
CA PRO A 78 -9.49 1.53 1.47
C PRO A 78 -8.89 0.68 0.35
N SER A 79 -9.57 0.67 -0.79
CA SER A 79 -9.12 -0.15 -1.92
C SER A 79 -7.78 0.31 -2.49
N GLN A 80 -7.48 1.61 -2.44
CA GLN A 80 -6.25 2.13 -3.03
C GLN A 80 -4.98 1.55 -2.42
N PRO A 81 -4.80 1.53 -1.08
CA PRO A 81 -3.65 0.88 -0.48
C PRO A 81 -3.54 -0.60 -0.82
N LEU A 82 -4.67 -1.31 -0.89
CA LEU A 82 -4.66 -2.73 -1.24
C LEU A 82 -4.20 -2.93 -2.67
N GLN A 83 -4.69 -2.11 -3.59
CA GLN A 83 -4.26 -2.18 -4.98
C GLN A 83 -2.81 -1.78 -5.14
N GLN A 84 -2.34 -0.82 -4.34
CA GLN A 84 -0.94 -0.44 -4.35
C GLN A 84 -0.04 -1.60 -3.88
N ALA A 85 -0.52 -2.41 -2.94
CA ALA A 85 0.22 -3.61 -2.54
C ALA A 85 0.43 -4.57 -3.72
N LEU A 86 -0.59 -4.73 -4.57
CA LEU A 86 -0.46 -5.55 -5.78
C LEU A 86 0.54 -4.95 -6.77
N LYS A 87 0.51 -3.62 -6.93
CA LYS A 87 1.47 -2.93 -7.81
C LYS A 87 2.89 -3.06 -7.27
N ASN A 88 3.06 -3.04 -5.96
CA ASN A 88 4.36 -3.22 -5.34
C ASN A 88 4.92 -4.62 -5.62
N LEU A 89 4.05 -5.63 -5.59
CA LEU A 89 4.46 -7.00 -5.94
C LEU A 89 4.88 -7.08 -7.41
N GLU A 90 4.11 -6.44 -8.30
CA GLU A 90 4.46 -6.42 -9.71
C GLU A 90 5.80 -5.76 -9.95
N ARG A 91 6.06 -4.65 -9.27
CA ARG A 91 7.36 -3.97 -9.33
C ARG A 91 8.48 -4.87 -8.81
N ALA A 92 8.22 -5.61 -7.73
CA ALA A 92 9.21 -6.52 -7.17
C ALA A 92 9.58 -7.62 -8.17
N TYR A 93 8.59 -8.16 -8.90
CA TYR A 93 8.87 -9.11 -9.96
C TYR A 93 9.66 -8.48 -11.11
N ALA A 94 9.27 -7.28 -11.53
CA ALA A 94 9.99 -6.57 -12.59
C ALA A 94 11.45 -6.32 -12.21
N ASN A 95 11.68 -5.95 -10.95
CA ASN A 95 13.03 -5.72 -10.45
C ASN A 95 13.85 -7.01 -10.42
N PHE A 96 13.21 -8.13 -10.08
CA PHE A 96 13.87 -9.43 -10.11
C PHE A 96 14.26 -9.81 -11.53
N PHE A 97 13.31 -9.74 -12.47
CA PHE A 97 13.60 -10.09 -13.87
C PHE A 97 14.59 -9.13 -14.51
N GLY A 98 14.63 -7.88 -14.07
CA GLY A 98 15.62 -6.90 -14.51
C GLY A 98 16.95 -7.02 -13.80
N LYS A 99 17.13 -8.03 -12.96
CA LYS A 99 18.36 -8.29 -12.21
C LYS A 99 18.75 -7.14 -11.27
N ARG A 100 17.75 -6.39 -10.80
CA ARG A 100 17.97 -5.29 -9.86
C ARG A 100 17.73 -5.68 -8.40
N ALA A 101 17.05 -6.79 -8.18
CA ALA A 101 16.71 -7.25 -6.85
C ALA A 101 16.55 -8.75 -6.81
N ALA A 102 16.57 -9.32 -5.61
CA ALA A 102 16.30 -10.74 -5.39
C ALA A 102 14.82 -11.04 -5.63
N PHE A 103 14.48 -12.33 -5.65
CA PHE A 103 13.10 -12.76 -5.82
C PHE A 103 12.23 -12.21 -4.68
N PRO A 104 10.97 -11.81 -4.99
CA PRO A 104 10.08 -11.29 -3.95
C PRO A 104 9.91 -12.27 -2.80
N ARG A 105 9.88 -11.74 -1.58
CA ARG A 105 9.70 -12.53 -0.38
C ARG A 105 8.42 -12.13 0.33
N PHE A 106 7.87 -13.08 1.11
CA PHE A 106 6.74 -12.77 1.97
C PHE A 106 7.12 -11.71 2.98
N LYS A 107 6.19 -10.79 3.23
CA LYS A 107 6.37 -9.74 4.21
C LYS A 107 6.03 -10.26 5.60
N LYS A 108 6.81 -9.86 6.59
CA LYS A 108 6.60 -10.26 7.97
C LYS A 108 6.03 -9.10 8.76
N LYS A 109 5.20 -9.42 9.74
CA LYS A 109 4.65 -8.43 10.65
C LYS A 109 5.80 -7.69 11.34
N GLY A 110 5.68 -6.36 11.44
CA GLY A 110 6.68 -5.54 12.11
C GLY A 110 7.86 -5.15 11.25
N GLN A 111 7.90 -5.58 9.99
CA GLN A 111 8.99 -5.20 9.09
C GLN A 111 8.45 -4.31 7.97
N SER A 112 8.98 -3.10 7.86
CA SER A 112 8.66 -2.17 6.76
C SER A 112 7.16 -2.03 6.51
N GLU A 113 6.37 -1.99 7.58
CA GLU A 113 4.93 -1.87 7.45
C GLU A 113 4.59 -0.46 6.97
N SER A 114 3.96 -0.37 5.81
CA SER A 114 3.54 0.89 5.24
C SER A 114 2.36 0.66 4.32
N PHE A 115 1.69 1.73 3.98
CA PHE A 115 0.65 1.72 2.97
C PHE A 115 0.64 3.08 2.27
N ARG A 116 0.10 3.11 1.05
CA ARG A 116 0.15 4.31 0.22
C ARG A 116 -1.23 4.67 -0.27
N TYR A 117 -1.48 5.98 -0.29
CA TYR A 117 -2.67 6.55 -0.88
C TYR A 117 -2.25 7.33 -2.12
N PRO A 118 -2.41 6.79 -3.32
CA PRO A 118 -2.09 7.55 -4.53
C PRO A 118 -3.06 8.70 -4.78
N GLN A 119 -4.26 8.66 -4.21
CA GLN A 119 -5.29 9.67 -4.43
C GLN A 119 -6.10 9.89 -3.16
N GLY A 120 -6.87 10.97 -3.14
CA GLY A 120 -7.79 11.24 -2.05
C GLY A 120 -7.18 11.85 -0.81
N VAL A 121 -5.88 12.13 -0.84
CA VAL A 121 -5.19 12.76 0.28
C VAL A 121 -5.32 14.27 0.16
N GLN A 122 -5.64 14.95 1.27
CA GLN A 122 -5.72 16.39 1.31
C GLN A 122 -4.82 16.91 2.41
N LEU A 123 -4.03 17.94 2.09
CA LEU A 123 -3.12 18.54 3.05
C LEU A 123 -3.64 19.90 3.45
N ASP A 124 -3.80 20.12 4.76
CA ASP A 124 -4.17 21.41 5.33
C ASP A 124 -2.98 21.89 6.16
N GLN A 125 -2.06 22.57 5.52
CA GLN A 125 -0.84 23.04 6.15
C GLN A 125 -1.14 24.09 7.23
N ALA A 126 -2.12 24.95 6.99
CA ALA A 126 -2.44 26.03 7.92
C ALA A 126 -2.85 25.49 9.28
N ASN A 127 -3.56 24.37 9.30
CA ASN A 127 -4.03 23.77 10.55
C ASN A 127 -3.21 22.52 10.94
N GLY A 128 -2.13 22.24 10.23
CA GLY A 128 -1.24 21.14 10.58
C GLY A 128 -1.91 19.78 10.56
N ARG A 129 -2.65 19.46 9.51
CA ARG A 129 -3.36 18.19 9.42
C ARG A 129 -3.41 17.69 7.99
N ILE A 130 -3.64 16.39 7.86
CA ILE A 130 -3.76 15.73 6.58
C ILE A 130 -4.98 14.83 6.61
N PHE A 131 -5.74 14.81 5.51
CA PHE A 131 -6.88 13.90 5.37
C PHE A 131 -6.46 12.64 4.64
N LEU A 132 -6.74 11.50 5.26
CA LEU A 132 -6.52 10.19 4.63
C LEU A 132 -7.85 9.44 4.58
N PRO A 133 -8.22 8.88 3.43
CA PRO A 133 -9.48 8.14 3.30
C PRO A 133 -9.64 7.07 4.38
N LYS A 134 -10.82 7.00 4.95
CA LYS A 134 -11.23 6.11 6.04
C LYS A 134 -10.53 6.37 7.38
N LEU A 135 -9.53 7.22 7.41
CA LEU A 135 -8.88 7.64 8.66
C LEU A 135 -9.31 9.05 9.08
N GLY A 136 -9.72 9.86 8.10
CA GLY A 136 -10.12 11.24 8.35
C GLY A 136 -8.92 12.16 8.52
N TRP A 137 -9.12 13.26 9.23
CA TRP A 137 -8.08 14.24 9.45
C TRP A 137 -7.16 13.80 10.57
N ILE A 138 -5.86 13.76 10.30
CA ILE A 138 -4.83 13.36 11.24
C ILE A 138 -3.90 14.53 11.47
N LYS A 139 -3.60 14.81 12.72
CA LYS A 139 -2.62 15.84 13.07
C LYS A 139 -1.25 15.44 12.56
N LEU A 140 -0.49 16.42 12.11
CA LEU A 140 0.85 16.15 11.65
C LEU A 140 1.81 17.25 12.08
N ARG A 141 3.08 16.89 12.04
CA ARG A 141 4.16 17.80 12.30
C ARG A 141 5.08 17.76 11.11
N LEU A 142 5.36 18.93 10.53
CA LEU A 142 6.31 19.02 9.43
C LEU A 142 7.71 18.79 9.97
N SER A 143 8.44 17.84 9.40
CA SER A 143 9.84 17.62 9.77
C SER A 143 10.72 18.59 9.00
N ARG A 144 11.09 18.28 7.79
CA ARG A 144 11.90 19.18 6.97
C ARG A 144 11.81 18.70 5.53
N PRO A 145 12.14 19.60 4.58
CA PRO A 145 12.17 19.20 3.18
C PRO A 145 13.13 18.05 2.94
N VAL A 146 12.73 17.15 2.07
CA VAL A 146 13.59 16.07 1.61
C VAL A 146 13.91 16.37 0.17
N LEU A 147 15.14 16.59 -0.12
CA LEU A 147 15.60 16.95 -1.47
C LEU A 147 16.06 15.74 -2.25
#